data_09beeb4e31e5d49d9258d52ae5bcb29b
#
_entry.id   09beeb4e31e5d49d9258d52ae5bcb29b
#
_cell.length_a   1.000
_cell.length_b   1.000
_cell.length_c   1.000
_cell.angle_alpha   90.00
_cell.angle_beta   90.00
_cell.angle_gamma   90.00
#
_symmetry.space_group_name_H-M   'P 1'
#
loop_
_entity.id
_entity.type
_entity.pdbx_description
1 polymer ?
#
loop_
_entity_poly.entity_id
_entity_poly.type
_entity_poly.pdbx_seq_one_letter_code
_entity_poly.pdbx_strand_id
1 'polypeptide(L)'
;MLHRILWAFFLLTGYFSSAQVFINELDADNPGSDVREFVELKSSSPNFSLNGYVLVFFNESNTASYYAYDLDGFTTDANGIAHFGNILVSPSPIGTIPNNKMQNGPDVVALYLGNATDFPNTTTSGTIATTTNLIDAIAYSNSNTSVATN
;
A
#
# COMPACT_ATOMS: atom_id res chain seq x y z
N MET A 1 9.18 -59.59 23.14
CA MET A 1 8.29 -58.43 22.94
C MET A 1 9.11 -57.27 22.49
N LEU A 2 9.02 -56.91 21.21
CA LEU A 2 9.84 -55.86 20.57
C LEU A 2 9.04 -54.55 20.60
N HIS A 3 9.45 -53.57 21.41
CA HIS A 3 8.81 -52.27 21.47
C HIS A 3 9.27 -51.45 20.23
N ARG A 4 8.37 -51.22 19.32
CA ARG A 4 8.57 -50.29 18.19
C ARG A 4 8.33 -48.87 18.70
N ILE A 5 9.42 -48.13 18.89
CA ILE A 5 9.36 -46.67 19.13
C ILE A 5 9.15 -45.99 17.79
N LEU A 6 7.93 -45.44 17.60
CA LEU A 6 7.58 -44.67 16.43
C LEU A 6 8.02 -43.22 16.69
N TRP A 7 9.12 -42.78 16.07
CA TRP A 7 9.55 -41.39 16.07
C TRP A 7 8.67 -40.64 15.06
N ALA A 8 7.67 -39.87 15.53
CA ALA A 8 6.97 -38.92 14.73
C ALA A 8 7.88 -37.67 14.55
N PHE A 9 8.54 -37.57 13.41
CA PHE A 9 9.23 -36.36 13.00
C PHE A 9 8.18 -35.30 12.65
N PHE A 10 7.88 -34.39 13.58
CA PHE A 10 7.07 -33.22 13.30
C PHE A 10 7.95 -32.24 12.52
N LEU A 11 7.84 -32.26 11.19
CA LEU A 11 8.42 -31.22 10.32
C LEU A 11 7.65 -29.94 10.58
N LEU A 12 8.19 -29.08 11.45
CA LEU A 12 7.74 -27.70 11.63
C LEU A 12 8.17 -26.93 10.38
N THR A 13 7.35 -26.96 9.32
CA THR A 13 7.51 -26.07 8.18
C THR A 13 7.09 -24.68 8.63
N GLY A 14 8.05 -23.86 8.98
CA GLY A 14 7.83 -22.44 9.21
C GLY A 14 7.41 -21.81 7.89
N TYR A 15 6.15 -21.42 7.78
CA TYR A 15 5.67 -20.57 6.69
C TYR A 15 6.23 -19.17 6.93
N PHE A 16 7.28 -18.79 6.20
CA PHE A 16 7.65 -17.40 6.07
C PHE A 16 6.58 -16.75 5.18
N SER A 17 5.60 -16.08 5.79
CA SER A 17 4.71 -15.19 5.05
C SER A 17 5.51 -13.93 4.72
N SER A 18 6.05 -13.85 3.51
CA SER A 18 6.48 -12.56 2.96
C SER A 18 5.24 -11.86 2.39
N ALA A 19 5.20 -10.53 2.46
CA ALA A 19 4.17 -9.77 1.76
C ALA A 19 4.17 -10.17 0.28
N GLN A 20 3.00 -10.55 -0.23
CA GLN A 20 2.86 -10.93 -1.64
C GLN A 20 2.89 -9.71 -2.56
N VAL A 21 2.57 -8.54 -2.01
CA VAL A 21 2.61 -7.24 -2.67
C VAL A 21 3.04 -6.17 -1.67
N PHE A 22 3.78 -5.17 -2.12
CA PHE A 22 4.28 -4.07 -1.29
C PHE A 22 4.39 -2.79 -2.12
N ILE A 23 4.55 -1.65 -1.45
CA ILE A 23 4.78 -0.35 -2.08
C ILE A 23 6.26 -0.29 -2.50
N ASN A 24 6.51 -0.20 -3.80
CA ASN A 24 7.86 -0.23 -4.37
C ASN A 24 8.43 1.16 -4.59
N GLU A 25 7.58 2.10 -5.02
CA GLU A 25 7.97 3.48 -5.31
C GLU A 25 6.81 4.43 -5.05
N LEU A 26 7.14 5.65 -4.66
CA LEU A 26 6.21 6.75 -4.43
C LEU A 26 6.82 8.04 -4.95
N ASP A 27 6.06 8.81 -5.73
CA ASP A 27 6.32 10.20 -6.05
C ASP A 27 5.10 11.03 -5.65
N ALA A 28 5.23 11.85 -4.61
CA ALA A 28 4.14 12.63 -4.03
C ALA A 28 4.33 14.15 -4.18
N ASP A 29 5.39 14.61 -4.86
CA ASP A 29 5.68 16.04 -5.02
C ASP A 29 6.44 16.29 -6.34
N ASN A 30 5.81 16.95 -7.28
CA ASN A 30 6.41 17.30 -8.55
C ASN A 30 6.73 18.81 -8.62
N PRO A 31 7.83 19.23 -9.27
CA PRO A 31 8.10 20.66 -9.49
C PRO A 31 6.94 21.36 -10.19
N GLY A 32 6.31 22.32 -9.53
CA GLY A 32 5.19 23.11 -10.04
C GLY A 32 3.84 22.54 -9.64
N SER A 33 3.04 22.09 -10.62
CA SER A 33 1.73 21.49 -10.35
C SER A 33 1.88 19.98 -10.17
N ASP A 34 1.28 19.42 -9.12
CA ASP A 34 1.29 18.00 -8.80
C ASP A 34 0.31 17.24 -9.71
N VAL A 35 0.82 16.87 -10.88
CA VAL A 35 0.03 16.22 -11.95
C VAL A 35 0.67 14.92 -12.45
N ARG A 36 1.76 14.47 -11.79
CA ARG A 36 2.51 13.25 -12.14
C ARG A 36 2.85 12.42 -10.89
N GLU A 37 2.10 12.60 -9.82
CA GLU A 37 2.23 11.82 -8.61
C GLU A 37 1.77 10.39 -8.83
N PHE A 38 2.44 9.42 -8.19
CA PHE A 38 2.08 8.01 -8.31
C PHE A 38 2.52 7.18 -7.11
N VAL A 39 1.89 6.03 -6.98
CA VAL A 39 2.30 4.90 -6.14
C VAL A 39 2.51 3.71 -7.05
N GLU A 40 3.69 3.09 -6.97
CA GLU A 40 3.98 1.82 -7.62
C GLU A 40 3.91 0.68 -6.61
N LEU A 41 3.17 -0.36 -6.95
CA LEU A 41 3.15 -1.61 -6.21
C LEU A 41 3.99 -2.67 -6.94
N LYS A 42 4.68 -3.51 -6.15
CA LYS A 42 5.41 -4.68 -6.62
C LYS A 42 4.86 -5.93 -5.97
N SER A 43 4.54 -6.93 -6.78
CA SER A 43 4.18 -8.27 -6.28
C SER A 43 5.31 -9.28 -6.44
N SER A 44 5.28 -10.31 -5.61
CA SER A 44 6.24 -11.43 -5.66
C SER A 44 6.04 -12.35 -6.87
N SER A 45 4.89 -12.26 -7.53
CA SER A 45 4.55 -13.05 -8.73
C SER A 45 3.96 -12.16 -9.82
N PRO A 46 4.20 -12.50 -11.12
CA PRO A 46 3.57 -11.80 -12.23
C PRO A 46 2.05 -11.98 -12.24
N ASN A 47 1.36 -10.99 -12.80
CA ASN A 47 -0.09 -11.00 -12.97
C ASN A 47 -0.85 -11.29 -11.66
N PHE A 48 -0.36 -10.73 -10.55
CA PHE A 48 -0.95 -10.89 -9.23
C PHE A 48 -2.24 -10.06 -9.11
N SER A 49 -3.34 -10.67 -8.68
CA SER A 49 -4.61 -9.96 -8.45
C SER A 49 -4.50 -9.06 -7.22
N LEU A 50 -4.92 -7.82 -7.36
CA LEU A 50 -4.98 -6.83 -6.28
C LEU A 50 -6.37 -6.75 -5.62
N ASN A 51 -7.27 -7.72 -5.92
CA ASN A 51 -8.58 -7.78 -5.27
C ASN A 51 -8.44 -7.92 -3.75
N GLY A 52 -9.21 -7.14 -3.02
CA GLY A 52 -9.20 -7.09 -1.57
C GLY A 52 -8.04 -6.27 -0.98
N TYR A 53 -7.33 -5.53 -1.80
CA TYR A 53 -6.33 -4.54 -1.35
C TYR A 53 -6.85 -3.12 -1.56
N VAL A 54 -6.38 -2.21 -0.70
CA VAL A 54 -6.70 -0.79 -0.76
C VAL A 54 -5.46 0.05 -0.44
N LEU A 55 -5.20 1.09 -1.25
CA LEU A 55 -4.24 2.14 -0.91
C LEU A 55 -4.92 3.19 -0.06
N VAL A 56 -4.34 3.54 1.08
CA VAL A 56 -4.87 4.52 2.01
C VAL A 56 -3.83 5.59 2.28
N PHE A 57 -4.25 6.84 2.25
CA PHE A 57 -3.42 8.02 2.47
C PHE A 57 -3.81 8.65 3.80
N PHE A 58 -2.83 8.80 4.69
CA PHE A 58 -3.01 9.31 6.05
C PHE A 58 -2.26 10.62 6.23
N ASN A 59 -2.92 11.57 6.88
CA ASN A 59 -2.31 12.83 7.26
C ASN A 59 -1.50 12.66 8.56
N GLU A 60 -0.27 13.13 8.58
CA GLU A 60 0.61 13.01 9.76
C GLU A 60 0.05 13.73 10.98
N SER A 61 -0.55 14.90 10.79
CA SER A 61 -0.97 15.76 11.89
C SER A 61 -2.03 15.16 12.81
N ASN A 62 -2.80 14.19 12.31
CA ASN A 62 -3.88 13.55 13.07
C ASN A 62 -3.97 12.03 12.87
N THR A 63 -3.06 11.45 12.08
CA THR A 63 -3.02 10.02 11.73
C THR A 63 -4.31 9.48 11.10
N ALA A 64 -5.16 10.37 10.58
CA ALA A 64 -6.43 10.00 9.98
C ALA A 64 -6.33 9.88 8.45
N SER A 65 -7.05 8.91 7.89
CA SER A 65 -7.15 8.76 6.44
C SER A 65 -7.84 9.98 5.82
N TYR A 66 -7.29 10.47 4.71
CA TYR A 66 -7.92 11.54 3.93
C TYR A 66 -8.29 11.11 2.51
N TYR A 67 -7.73 9.99 2.05
CA TYR A 67 -8.08 9.39 0.78
C TYR A 67 -7.86 7.87 0.85
N ALA A 68 -8.71 7.11 0.17
CA ALA A 68 -8.53 5.68 -0.03
C ALA A 68 -8.88 5.32 -1.48
N TYR A 69 -8.10 4.43 -2.08
CA TYR A 69 -8.25 3.98 -3.45
C TYR A 69 -8.34 2.46 -3.49
N ASP A 70 -9.50 1.96 -3.85
CA ASP A 70 -9.78 0.53 -3.95
C ASP A 70 -9.02 -0.09 -5.12
N LEU A 71 -8.40 -1.24 -4.91
CA LEU A 71 -7.62 -1.93 -5.92
C LEU A 71 -8.34 -3.14 -6.55
N ASP A 72 -9.62 -3.32 -6.23
CA ASP A 72 -10.42 -4.38 -6.83
C ASP A 72 -10.49 -4.24 -8.36
N GLY A 73 -10.34 -5.36 -9.05
CA GLY A 73 -10.34 -5.43 -10.51
C GLY A 73 -8.98 -5.13 -11.15
N PHE A 74 -7.98 -4.70 -10.39
CA PHE A 74 -6.63 -4.49 -10.91
C PHE A 74 -5.75 -5.72 -10.74
N THR A 75 -4.72 -5.79 -11.58
CA THR A 75 -3.75 -6.89 -11.61
C THR A 75 -2.38 -6.31 -11.96
N THR A 76 -1.33 -6.78 -11.31
CA THR A 76 0.03 -6.40 -11.68
C THR A 76 0.38 -6.94 -13.08
N ASP A 77 1.37 -6.36 -13.72
CA ASP A 77 1.84 -6.78 -15.03
C ASP A 77 2.68 -8.08 -14.99
N ALA A 78 3.26 -8.46 -16.14
CA ALA A 78 4.14 -9.62 -16.25
C ALA A 78 5.45 -9.52 -15.44
N ASN A 79 5.80 -8.32 -14.98
CA ASN A 79 6.93 -8.07 -14.08
C ASN A 79 6.49 -7.98 -12.62
N GLY A 80 5.19 -8.09 -12.33
CA GLY A 80 4.62 -7.91 -11.00
C GLY A 80 4.48 -6.45 -10.59
N ILE A 81 4.40 -5.51 -11.54
CA ILE A 81 4.31 -4.07 -11.30
C ILE A 81 2.90 -3.57 -11.55
N ALA A 82 2.45 -2.64 -10.72
CA ALA A 82 1.19 -1.90 -10.89
C ALA A 82 1.37 -0.44 -10.50
N HIS A 83 1.07 0.48 -11.42
CA HIS A 83 1.12 1.92 -11.17
C HIS A 83 -0.27 2.50 -10.94
N PHE A 84 -0.41 3.28 -9.88
CA PHE A 84 -1.61 4.06 -9.56
C PHE A 84 -1.21 5.52 -9.38
N GLY A 85 -1.76 6.43 -10.17
CA GLY A 85 -1.30 7.81 -10.12
C GLY A 85 -2.08 8.76 -10.99
N ASN A 86 -1.58 9.98 -11.14
CA ASN A 86 -2.19 10.99 -12.00
C ASN A 86 -2.11 10.56 -13.47
N ILE A 87 -3.04 11.06 -14.29
CA ILE A 87 -3.15 10.65 -15.70
C ILE A 87 -1.93 11.00 -16.56
N LEU A 88 -1.08 11.94 -16.12
CA LEU A 88 0.12 12.36 -16.84
C LEU A 88 1.39 11.58 -16.42
N VAL A 89 1.27 10.59 -15.55
CA VAL A 89 2.36 9.67 -15.19
C VAL A 89 2.78 8.85 -16.41
N SER A 90 4.07 8.63 -16.58
CA SER A 90 4.61 7.80 -17.66
C SER A 90 5.59 6.76 -17.07
N PRO A 91 5.39 5.45 -17.34
CA PRO A 91 4.31 4.84 -18.15
C PRO A 91 2.91 5.12 -17.57
N SER A 92 1.89 5.07 -18.43
CA SER A 92 0.51 5.35 -18.00
C SER A 92 0.08 4.46 -16.84
N PRO A 93 -0.55 5.02 -15.78
CA PRO A 93 -1.02 4.24 -14.66
C PRO A 93 -2.16 3.31 -15.08
N ILE A 94 -2.26 2.16 -14.45
CA ILE A 94 -3.39 1.22 -14.65
C ILE A 94 -4.64 1.67 -13.89
N GLY A 95 -4.47 2.46 -12.83
CA GLY A 95 -5.55 3.10 -12.08
C GLY A 95 -5.24 4.57 -11.85
N THR A 96 -6.22 5.45 -12.13
CA THR A 96 -6.03 6.90 -12.04
C THR A 96 -6.39 7.41 -10.65
N ILE A 97 -5.42 8.03 -9.98
CA ILE A 97 -5.63 8.83 -8.78
C ILE A 97 -5.80 10.29 -9.26
N PRO A 98 -6.91 10.99 -8.89
CA PRO A 98 -7.09 12.39 -9.28
C PRO A 98 -5.98 13.28 -8.75
N ASN A 99 -5.65 14.35 -9.48
CA ASN A 99 -4.71 15.37 -9.03
C ASN A 99 -5.06 15.92 -7.64
N ASN A 100 -4.06 16.29 -6.88
CA ASN A 100 -4.18 16.83 -5.51
C ASN A 100 -4.81 15.82 -4.51
N LYS A 101 -4.67 14.51 -4.75
CA LYS A 101 -5.06 13.47 -3.78
C LYS A 101 -3.89 12.94 -2.97
N MET A 102 -2.67 13.03 -3.47
CA MET A 102 -1.48 12.89 -2.63
C MET A 102 -1.11 14.27 -2.11
N GLN A 103 -1.00 14.42 -0.80
CA GLN A 103 -0.54 15.69 -0.19
C GLN A 103 0.99 15.66 -0.15
N ASN A 104 1.60 16.85 -0.15
CA ASN A 104 3.06 16.97 -0.18
C ASN A 104 3.74 16.61 1.16
N GLY A 105 2.98 16.10 2.11
CA GLY A 105 3.49 15.58 3.40
C GLY A 105 3.94 16.64 4.40
N PRO A 106 4.36 16.23 5.60
CA PRO A 106 4.64 14.83 5.99
C PRO A 106 3.36 13.97 6.11
N ASP A 107 3.32 12.88 5.38
CA ASP A 107 2.15 11.99 5.31
C ASP A 107 2.59 10.52 5.19
N VAL A 108 1.61 9.61 5.14
CA VAL A 108 1.83 8.17 4.96
C VAL A 108 0.93 7.64 3.85
N VAL A 109 1.49 6.84 2.96
CA VAL A 109 0.74 5.94 2.07
C VAL A 109 0.87 4.54 2.62
N ALA A 110 -0.25 3.85 2.79
CA ALA A 110 -0.28 2.49 3.31
C ALA A 110 -1.12 1.57 2.42
N LEU A 111 -0.72 0.31 2.35
CA LEU A 111 -1.41 -0.77 1.66
C LEU A 111 -2.05 -1.68 2.70
N TYR A 112 -3.37 -1.86 2.62
CA TYR A 112 -4.13 -2.73 3.52
C TYR A 112 -4.85 -3.85 2.76
N LEU A 113 -5.17 -4.93 3.48
CA LEU A 113 -6.28 -5.80 3.10
C LEU A 113 -7.59 -5.16 3.58
N GLY A 114 -8.52 -4.90 2.65
CA GLY A 114 -9.80 -4.23 2.92
C GLY A 114 -10.35 -3.53 1.69
N ASN A 115 -11.30 -2.63 1.91
CA ASN A 115 -11.96 -1.84 0.88
C ASN A 115 -11.84 -0.35 1.20
N ALA A 116 -11.99 0.52 0.21
CA ALA A 116 -11.96 1.97 0.43
C ALA A 116 -13.05 2.47 1.38
N THR A 117 -14.17 1.74 1.51
CA THR A 117 -15.25 2.04 2.45
C THR A 117 -14.86 1.84 3.93
N ASP A 118 -13.82 1.06 4.20
CA ASP A 118 -13.29 0.86 5.56
C ASP A 118 -12.49 2.09 6.03
N PHE A 119 -12.11 2.96 5.10
CA PHE A 119 -11.33 4.18 5.28
C PHE A 119 -12.08 5.40 4.71
N PRO A 120 -13.17 5.84 5.34
CA PRO A 120 -14.00 6.93 4.82
C PRO A 120 -13.21 8.23 4.65
N ASN A 121 -13.37 8.84 3.47
CA ASN A 121 -12.66 10.05 3.02
C ASN A 121 -13.36 11.33 3.53
N THR A 122 -13.55 11.49 4.81
CA THR A 122 -14.18 12.70 5.33
C THR A 122 -13.14 13.55 6.05
N THR A 123 -13.12 14.84 5.75
CA THR A 123 -12.21 15.83 6.39
C THR A 123 -12.41 15.94 7.91
N THR A 124 -13.46 15.34 8.45
CA THR A 124 -13.82 15.39 9.87
C THR A 124 -13.87 14.05 10.58
N SER A 125 -13.71 12.93 9.86
CA SER A 125 -13.90 11.58 10.41
C SER A 125 -13.11 10.53 9.62
N GLY A 126 -11.86 10.83 9.28
CA GLY A 126 -10.97 9.81 8.70
C GLY A 126 -10.74 8.65 9.68
N THR A 127 -10.51 7.47 9.16
CA THR A 127 -10.13 6.31 9.97
C THR A 127 -8.71 6.49 10.48
N ILE A 128 -8.50 6.29 11.78
CA ILE A 128 -7.15 6.35 12.38
C ILE A 128 -6.32 5.16 11.87
N ALA A 129 -5.05 5.42 11.57
CA ALA A 129 -4.12 4.39 11.12
C ALA A 129 -4.02 3.25 12.14
N THR A 130 -3.97 2.03 11.66
CA THR A 130 -3.89 0.80 12.47
C THR A 130 -2.96 -0.21 11.82
N THR A 131 -2.39 -1.09 12.61
CA THR A 131 -1.61 -2.23 12.09
C THR A 131 -2.47 -3.44 11.71
N THR A 132 -3.77 -3.41 12.00
CA THR A 132 -4.70 -4.49 11.62
C THR A 132 -4.86 -4.51 10.10
N ASN A 133 -4.59 -5.65 9.47
CA ASN A 133 -4.61 -5.84 8.02
C ASN A 133 -3.61 -4.97 7.23
N LEU A 134 -2.70 -4.28 7.90
CA LEU A 134 -1.62 -3.55 7.26
C LEU A 134 -0.67 -4.52 6.57
N ILE A 135 -0.39 -4.28 5.29
CA ILE A 135 0.55 -5.05 4.47
C ILE A 135 1.88 -4.32 4.39
N ASP A 136 1.84 -3.01 4.09
CA ASP A 136 3.03 -2.19 3.93
C ASP A 136 2.69 -0.70 4.08
N ALA A 137 3.68 0.13 4.41
CA ALA A 137 3.50 1.57 4.51
C ALA A 137 4.79 2.34 4.25
N ILE A 138 4.68 3.49 3.60
CA ILE A 138 5.76 4.46 3.40
C ILE A 138 5.35 5.80 3.98
N ALA A 139 6.15 6.30 4.93
CA ALA A 139 6.08 7.68 5.38
C ALA A 139 6.99 8.57 4.50
N TYR A 140 6.51 9.75 4.13
CA TYR A 140 7.23 10.66 3.24
C TYR A 140 7.06 12.12 3.66
N SER A 141 7.97 12.97 3.20
CA SER A 141 7.91 14.42 3.38
C SER A 141 8.71 15.12 2.28
N ASN A 142 8.19 16.21 1.78
CA ASN A 142 8.90 17.10 0.84
C ASN A 142 9.84 18.11 1.53
N SER A 143 9.91 18.10 2.84
CA SER A 143 10.78 18.97 3.61
C SER A 143 11.73 18.17 4.50
N ASN A 144 12.90 18.76 4.84
CA ASN A 144 13.86 18.17 5.79
C ASN A 144 13.34 18.12 7.26
N THR A 145 12.07 18.36 7.47
CA THR A 145 11.39 18.26 8.77
C THR A 145 10.83 16.86 8.93
N SER A 146 10.99 16.33 10.11
CA SER A 146 10.70 14.96 10.55
C SER A 146 9.61 14.22 9.78
N VAL A 147 9.99 13.08 9.18
CA VAL A 147 9.09 12.06 8.67
C VAL A 147 8.22 11.53 9.81
N ALA A 148 6.95 11.26 9.55
CA ALA A 148 6.03 10.60 10.49
C ALA A 148 6.67 9.34 11.07
N THR A 149 6.80 9.27 12.39
CA THR A 149 7.47 8.18 13.10
C THR A 149 6.52 7.32 13.94
N ASN A 150 5.19 7.45 13.73
CA ASN A 150 4.17 6.76 14.51
C ASN A 150 3.66 5.48 13.83
#